data_8aba30f2ab4cd42fe808b47cc07c01aa
#
_entry.id   8aba30f2ab4cd42fe808b47cc07c01aa
#
_cell.length_a   1.000
_cell.length_b   1.000
_cell.length_c   1.000
_cell.angle_alpha   90.00
_cell.angle_beta   90.00
_cell.angle_gamma   90.00
#
_symmetry.space_group_name_H-M   'P 1'
#
loop_
_entity.id
_entity.type
_entity.pdbx_description
1 polymer ?
#
loop_
_entity_poly.entity_id
_entity_poly.type
_entity_poly.pdbx_seq_one_letter_code
_entity_poly.pdbx_strand_id
1 'polypeptide(L)'
;MRLGPSFQDWLFASFTALLALCGLLIAWVEGERAGFAVFNFFGACTAVGVWVILRKRRIRIHAAVKDVKMPGFTPLRARRSSRVAWTARIAAVGFGMWATGSAFGTVVVAIGAGLAVLGTLLSIGIVLDVLPGPYLQFEPAGLRMGQRRYSFLIEWENMARVAPVEMHSHDHLLVEVHDIDRLHATLHPGPVASDRLAKLIRSNRTWFGADVAIMTMQYGTDVALLGRAVARYAGNPGCRGELEPRCESPHATGRK
;
A
#
# COMPACT_ATOMS: atom_id res chain seq x y z
N MET A 1 -15.58 -7.04 12.42
CA MET A 1 -14.69 -6.63 11.31
C MET A 1 -14.84 -7.61 10.15
N ARG A 2 -15.24 -7.15 8.97
CA ARG A 2 -15.38 -8.02 7.79
C ARG A 2 -14.03 -8.15 7.09
N LEU A 3 -13.24 -9.13 7.49
CA LEU A 3 -11.96 -9.48 6.86
C LEU A 3 -12.20 -10.23 5.53
N GLY A 4 -12.60 -9.55 4.48
CA GLY A 4 -12.83 -10.19 3.19
C GLY A 4 -13.13 -9.17 2.09
N PRO A 5 -13.20 -9.61 0.82
CA PRO A 5 -13.66 -8.74 -0.25
C PRO A 5 -15.03 -8.20 0.09
N SER A 6 -15.20 -6.87 -0.02
CA SER A 6 -16.48 -6.23 0.22
C SER A 6 -17.46 -6.53 -0.92
N PHE A 7 -18.77 -6.35 -0.68
CA PHE A 7 -19.77 -6.44 -1.74
C PHE A 7 -19.45 -5.45 -2.89
N GLN A 8 -18.93 -4.29 -2.55
CA GLN A 8 -18.53 -3.28 -3.54
C GLN A 8 -17.38 -3.74 -4.44
N ASP A 9 -16.39 -4.51 -3.91
CA ASP A 9 -15.31 -5.06 -4.73
C ASP A 9 -15.87 -6.02 -5.81
N TRP A 10 -16.82 -6.87 -5.41
CA TRP A 10 -17.49 -7.81 -6.33
C TRP A 10 -18.37 -7.08 -7.33
N LEU A 11 -19.15 -6.10 -6.87
CA LEU A 11 -20.00 -5.28 -7.75
C LEU A 11 -19.17 -4.57 -8.81
N PHE A 12 -18.05 -3.94 -8.40
CA PHE A 12 -17.15 -3.27 -9.34
C PHE A 12 -16.56 -4.23 -10.37
N ALA A 13 -16.03 -5.38 -9.93
CA ALA A 13 -15.44 -6.36 -10.82
C ALA A 13 -16.48 -6.94 -11.81
N SER A 14 -17.70 -7.23 -11.33
CA SER A 14 -18.77 -7.75 -12.18
C SER A 14 -19.28 -6.72 -13.18
N PHE A 15 -19.44 -5.46 -12.76
CA PHE A 15 -19.90 -4.39 -13.62
C PHE A 15 -18.89 -4.08 -14.73
N THR A 16 -17.60 -4.00 -14.39
CA THR A 16 -16.55 -3.78 -15.40
C THR A 16 -16.41 -4.96 -16.34
N ALA A 17 -16.60 -6.21 -15.87
CA ALA A 17 -16.62 -7.40 -16.73
C ALA A 17 -17.77 -7.36 -17.73
N LEU A 18 -18.98 -6.94 -17.29
CA LEU A 18 -20.11 -6.79 -18.17
C LEU A 18 -19.85 -5.75 -19.26
N LEU A 19 -19.29 -4.59 -18.91
CA LEU A 19 -18.94 -3.54 -19.87
C LEU A 19 -17.85 -4.01 -20.85
N ALA A 20 -16.89 -4.81 -20.39
CA ALA A 20 -15.88 -5.42 -21.27
C ALA A 20 -16.53 -6.37 -22.30
N LEU A 21 -17.46 -7.21 -21.86
CA LEU A 21 -18.20 -8.10 -22.76
C LEU A 21 -19.06 -7.32 -23.78
N CYS A 22 -19.72 -6.24 -23.36
CA CYS A 22 -20.43 -5.34 -24.27
C CYS A 22 -19.49 -4.76 -25.33
N GLY A 23 -18.31 -4.30 -24.93
CA GLY A 23 -17.29 -3.82 -25.86
C GLY A 23 -16.84 -4.87 -26.87
N LEU A 24 -16.66 -6.11 -26.43
CA LEU A 24 -16.30 -7.22 -27.31
C LEU A 24 -17.41 -7.54 -28.30
N LEU A 25 -18.67 -7.52 -27.87
CA LEU A 25 -19.85 -7.72 -28.74
C LEU A 25 -19.94 -6.64 -29.82
N ILE A 26 -19.77 -5.36 -29.44
CA ILE A 26 -19.77 -4.24 -30.40
C ILE A 26 -18.65 -4.43 -31.42
N ALA A 27 -17.45 -4.77 -30.96
CA ALA A 27 -16.31 -5.01 -31.84
C ALA A 27 -16.56 -6.16 -32.83
N TRP A 28 -17.26 -7.22 -32.38
CA TRP A 28 -17.53 -8.40 -33.20
C TRP A 28 -18.67 -8.17 -34.19
N VAL A 29 -19.75 -7.50 -33.76
CA VAL A 29 -20.95 -7.29 -34.61
C VAL A 29 -20.72 -6.19 -35.63
N GLU A 30 -20.14 -5.08 -35.20
CA GLU A 30 -19.99 -3.87 -36.02
C GLU A 30 -18.60 -3.71 -36.63
N GLY A 31 -17.63 -4.55 -36.22
CA GLY A 31 -16.24 -4.46 -36.66
C GLY A 31 -15.54 -3.17 -36.21
N GLU A 32 -16.15 -2.44 -35.29
CA GLU A 32 -15.69 -1.13 -34.89
C GLU A 32 -14.51 -1.16 -33.92
N ARG A 33 -13.49 -0.33 -34.20
CA ARG A 33 -12.33 -0.14 -33.31
C ARG A 33 -12.72 0.38 -31.92
N ALA A 34 -13.83 1.11 -31.82
CA ALA A 34 -14.39 1.60 -30.57
C ALA A 34 -14.79 0.47 -29.61
N GLY A 35 -15.35 -0.63 -30.13
CA GLY A 35 -15.68 -1.81 -29.32
C GLY A 35 -14.45 -2.44 -28.67
N PHE A 36 -13.34 -2.59 -29.42
CA PHE A 36 -12.08 -3.06 -28.85
C PHE A 36 -11.51 -2.11 -27.79
N ALA A 37 -11.74 -0.80 -27.93
CA ALA A 37 -11.36 0.19 -26.93
C ALA A 37 -12.05 -0.06 -25.60
N VAL A 38 -13.35 -0.18 -25.65
CA VAL A 38 -14.22 -0.44 -24.49
C VAL A 38 -13.82 -1.77 -23.84
N PHE A 39 -13.63 -2.83 -24.63
CA PHE A 39 -13.18 -4.13 -24.14
C PHE A 39 -11.83 -4.05 -23.40
N ASN A 40 -10.82 -3.41 -23.99
CA ASN A 40 -9.49 -3.30 -23.39
C ASN A 40 -9.51 -2.50 -22.11
N PHE A 41 -10.21 -1.35 -22.07
CA PHE A 41 -10.31 -0.51 -20.89
C PHE A 41 -11.02 -1.22 -19.74
N PHE A 42 -12.23 -1.72 -19.97
CA PHE A 42 -12.99 -2.39 -18.92
C PHE A 42 -12.45 -3.77 -18.57
N GLY A 43 -11.83 -4.48 -19.52
CA GLY A 43 -11.10 -5.71 -19.26
C GLY A 43 -9.92 -5.50 -18.32
N ALA A 44 -9.14 -4.44 -18.50
CA ALA A 44 -8.08 -4.07 -17.59
C ALA A 44 -8.64 -3.71 -16.19
N CYS A 45 -9.73 -2.96 -16.12
CA CYS A 45 -10.41 -2.65 -14.85
C CYS A 45 -10.90 -3.92 -14.14
N THR A 46 -11.46 -4.88 -14.88
CA THR A 46 -11.89 -6.18 -14.34
C THR A 46 -10.73 -6.97 -13.78
N ALA A 47 -9.64 -7.10 -14.54
CA ALA A 47 -8.42 -7.81 -14.08
C ALA A 47 -7.89 -7.21 -12.77
N VAL A 48 -7.93 -5.88 -12.66
CA VAL A 48 -7.59 -5.15 -11.43
C VAL A 48 -8.54 -5.49 -10.28
N GLY A 49 -9.84 -5.46 -10.52
CA GLY A 49 -10.86 -5.80 -9.51
C GLY A 49 -10.67 -7.22 -8.97
N VAL A 50 -10.54 -8.19 -9.86
CA VAL A 50 -10.30 -9.60 -9.52
C VAL A 50 -8.99 -9.75 -8.72
N TRP A 51 -7.92 -9.08 -9.12
CA TRP A 51 -6.65 -9.13 -8.40
C TRP A 51 -6.78 -8.55 -6.97
N VAL A 52 -7.53 -7.45 -6.77
CA VAL A 52 -7.80 -6.90 -5.43
C VAL A 52 -8.55 -7.91 -4.56
N ILE A 53 -9.58 -8.56 -5.11
CA ILE A 53 -10.36 -9.61 -4.43
C ILE A 53 -9.47 -10.77 -4.01
N LEU A 54 -8.66 -11.30 -4.93
CA LEU A 54 -7.74 -12.40 -4.66
C LEU A 54 -6.68 -12.03 -3.62
N ARG A 55 -6.19 -10.79 -3.68
CA ARG A 55 -5.24 -10.28 -2.70
C ARG A 55 -5.83 -10.17 -1.30
N LYS A 56 -7.05 -9.62 -1.16
CA LYS A 56 -7.76 -9.55 0.13
C LYS A 56 -7.98 -10.96 0.70
N ARG A 57 -8.35 -11.94 -0.14
CA ARG A 57 -8.47 -13.35 0.28
C ARG A 57 -7.13 -13.93 0.79
N ARG A 58 -6.02 -13.70 0.08
CA ARG A 58 -4.70 -14.20 0.50
C ARG A 58 -4.24 -13.61 1.83
N ILE A 59 -4.45 -12.31 2.04
CA ILE A 59 -4.09 -11.64 3.31
C ILE A 59 -4.88 -12.28 4.46
N ARG A 60 -6.18 -12.52 4.28
CA ARG A 60 -7.03 -13.17 5.28
C ARG A 60 -6.54 -14.57 5.67
N ILE A 61 -6.17 -15.39 4.69
CA ILE A 61 -5.68 -16.75 4.94
C ILE A 61 -4.37 -16.72 5.72
N HIS A 62 -3.46 -15.81 5.38
CA HIS A 62 -2.17 -15.69 6.07
C HIS A 62 -2.30 -15.11 7.48
N ALA A 63 -3.26 -14.21 7.71
CA ALA A 63 -3.54 -13.65 9.03
C ALA A 63 -4.13 -14.68 9.99
N ALA A 64 -4.90 -15.65 9.46
CA ALA A 64 -5.49 -16.71 10.27
C ALA A 64 -4.47 -17.79 10.71
N VAL A 65 -3.37 -17.95 9.97
CA VAL A 65 -2.40 -19.06 10.15
C VAL A 65 -1.17 -18.64 10.96
N LYS A 66 -0.87 -17.36 11.11
CA LYS A 66 0.33 -16.91 11.83
C LYS A 66 -0.02 -16.49 13.26
N ASP A 67 0.34 -17.33 14.22
CA ASP A 67 0.66 -16.87 15.57
C ASP A 67 1.64 -15.70 15.49
N VAL A 68 1.29 -14.62 16.20
CA VAL A 68 1.93 -13.30 16.07
C VAL A 68 3.35 -13.33 16.63
N LYS A 69 4.27 -13.99 15.94
CA LYS A 69 5.67 -13.62 16.02
C LYS A 69 5.90 -12.54 14.97
N MET A 70 5.73 -11.27 15.38
CA MET A 70 6.31 -10.19 14.58
C MET A 70 7.82 -10.45 14.56
N PRO A 71 8.43 -10.55 13.35
CA PRO A 71 9.88 -10.64 13.28
C PRO A 71 10.43 -9.36 13.89
N GLY A 72 11.05 -9.47 15.05
CA GLY A 72 11.82 -8.39 15.65
C GLY A 72 12.75 -7.80 14.59
N PHE A 73 12.93 -6.51 14.60
CA PHE A 73 13.91 -5.75 13.81
C PHE A 73 13.82 -5.78 12.27
N THR A 74 13.19 -6.76 11.63
CA THR A 74 13.07 -6.75 10.17
C THR A 74 12.02 -5.72 9.72
N PRO A 75 12.39 -4.70 8.92
CA PRO A 75 11.44 -3.69 8.47
C PRO A 75 10.36 -4.32 7.58
N LEU A 76 9.10 -4.07 7.92
CA LEU A 76 7.95 -4.39 7.07
C LEU A 76 7.97 -3.40 5.90
N ARG A 77 8.62 -3.76 4.81
CA ARG A 77 8.64 -2.93 3.59
C ARG A 77 7.33 -3.04 2.85
N ALA A 78 6.87 -1.91 2.33
CA ALA A 78 5.74 -1.92 1.40
C ALA A 78 6.00 -2.92 0.26
N ARG A 79 5.02 -3.80 0.02
CA ARG A 79 5.17 -4.86 -0.97
C ARG A 79 5.47 -4.27 -2.35
N ARG A 80 6.64 -4.59 -2.88
CA ARG A 80 7.09 -4.19 -4.21
C ARG A 80 6.05 -4.53 -5.28
N SER A 81 5.49 -5.73 -5.21
CA SER A 81 4.44 -6.19 -6.12
C SER A 81 3.19 -5.31 -6.12
N SER A 82 2.81 -4.75 -4.97
CA SER A 82 1.65 -3.84 -4.88
C SER A 82 1.93 -2.50 -5.56
N ARG A 83 3.13 -1.98 -5.41
CA ARG A 83 3.55 -0.71 -6.00
C ARG A 83 3.69 -0.84 -7.52
N VAL A 84 4.34 -1.93 -7.98
CA VAL A 84 4.44 -2.27 -9.41
C VAL A 84 3.06 -2.46 -10.02
N ALA A 85 2.16 -3.17 -9.35
CA ALA A 85 0.80 -3.36 -9.86
C ALA A 85 0.05 -2.03 -10.02
N TRP A 86 0.25 -1.05 -9.16
CA TRP A 86 -0.35 0.28 -9.29
C TRP A 86 0.17 1.04 -10.51
N THR A 87 1.48 1.07 -10.70
CA THR A 87 2.10 1.76 -11.84
C THR A 87 1.85 1.04 -13.16
N ALA A 88 1.81 -0.31 -13.14
CA ALA A 88 1.41 -1.12 -14.29
C ALA A 88 -0.03 -0.85 -14.74
N ARG A 89 -0.94 -0.50 -13.82
CA ARG A 89 -2.31 -0.09 -14.19
C ARG A 89 -2.32 1.23 -14.95
N ILE A 90 -1.54 2.21 -14.49
CA ILE A 90 -1.40 3.49 -15.18
C ILE A 90 -0.88 3.24 -16.59
N ALA A 91 0.12 2.36 -16.74
CA ALA A 91 0.64 1.96 -18.03
C ALA A 91 -0.43 1.28 -18.89
N ALA A 92 -1.18 0.32 -18.34
CA ALA A 92 -2.23 -0.42 -19.06
C ALA A 92 -3.36 0.50 -19.56
N VAL A 93 -3.83 1.43 -18.69
CA VAL A 93 -4.80 2.46 -19.09
C VAL A 93 -4.23 3.33 -20.21
N GLY A 94 -2.97 3.77 -20.07
CA GLY A 94 -2.28 4.57 -21.08
C GLY A 94 -2.17 3.84 -22.42
N PHE A 95 -1.75 2.56 -22.42
CA PHE A 95 -1.71 1.73 -23.64
C PHE A 95 -3.10 1.55 -24.26
N GLY A 96 -4.14 1.31 -23.44
CA GLY A 96 -5.51 1.23 -23.89
C GLY A 96 -5.96 2.51 -24.61
N MET A 97 -5.75 3.67 -23.99
CA MET A 97 -6.07 4.98 -24.58
C MET A 97 -5.25 5.26 -25.84
N TRP A 98 -3.96 4.92 -25.86
CA TRP A 98 -3.11 5.09 -27.03
C TRP A 98 -3.57 4.23 -28.19
N ALA A 99 -3.82 2.94 -27.95
CA ALA A 99 -4.22 1.99 -28.99
C ALA A 99 -5.58 2.31 -29.63
N THR A 100 -6.46 2.95 -28.87
CA THR A 100 -7.83 3.28 -29.29
C THR A 100 -8.04 4.74 -29.63
N GLY A 101 -7.05 5.57 -29.31
CA GLY A 101 -7.12 7.02 -29.45
C GLY A 101 -7.34 7.50 -30.88
N SER A 102 -6.96 6.69 -31.88
CA SER A 102 -7.23 7.01 -33.29
C SER A 102 -8.72 7.20 -33.60
N ALA A 103 -9.61 6.60 -32.79
CA ALA A 103 -11.05 6.78 -32.89
C ALA A 103 -11.57 8.04 -32.17
N PHE A 104 -10.78 8.58 -31.22
CA PHE A 104 -11.21 9.69 -30.33
C PHE A 104 -10.38 10.98 -30.54
N GLY A 105 -9.42 10.96 -31.45
CA GLY A 105 -8.59 12.11 -31.81
C GLY A 105 -7.19 12.13 -31.18
N THR A 106 -6.34 12.98 -31.74
CA THR A 106 -4.88 13.05 -31.44
C THR A 106 -4.58 13.38 -29.96
N VAL A 107 -5.43 14.13 -29.30
CA VAL A 107 -5.26 14.48 -27.87
C VAL A 107 -5.33 13.22 -26.99
N VAL A 108 -6.29 12.33 -27.24
CA VAL A 108 -6.46 11.08 -26.49
C VAL A 108 -5.24 10.15 -26.73
N VAL A 109 -4.75 10.08 -27.96
CA VAL A 109 -3.51 9.35 -28.29
C VAL A 109 -2.32 9.88 -27.50
N ALA A 110 -2.12 11.20 -27.47
CA ALA A 110 -1.01 11.83 -26.76
C ALA A 110 -1.06 11.59 -25.25
N ILE A 111 -2.24 11.76 -24.64
CA ILE A 111 -2.44 11.50 -23.21
C ILE A 111 -2.19 10.00 -22.90
N GLY A 112 -2.73 9.09 -23.73
CA GLY A 112 -2.53 7.67 -23.58
C GLY A 112 -1.07 7.26 -23.66
N ALA A 113 -0.34 7.76 -24.65
CA ALA A 113 1.10 7.52 -24.79
C ALA A 113 1.89 8.06 -23.58
N GLY A 114 1.57 9.28 -23.10
CA GLY A 114 2.19 9.86 -21.91
C GLY A 114 1.98 9.01 -20.66
N LEU A 115 0.76 8.54 -20.41
CA LEU A 115 0.44 7.65 -19.28
C LEU A 115 1.12 6.28 -19.40
N ALA A 116 1.17 5.70 -20.61
CA ALA A 116 1.86 4.44 -20.86
C ALA A 116 3.35 4.53 -20.53
N VAL A 117 4.02 5.55 -21.05
CA VAL A 117 5.45 5.81 -20.77
C VAL A 117 5.67 6.06 -19.29
N LEU A 118 4.90 6.95 -18.66
CA LEU A 118 5.03 7.27 -17.24
C LEU A 118 4.84 6.03 -16.36
N GLY A 119 3.78 5.26 -16.58
CA GLY A 119 3.49 4.05 -15.81
C GLY A 119 4.58 2.99 -15.96
N THR A 120 5.14 2.85 -17.17
CA THR A 120 6.24 1.91 -17.45
C THR A 120 7.53 2.35 -16.74
N LEU A 121 7.93 3.63 -16.87
CA LEU A 121 9.11 4.16 -16.19
C LEU A 121 9.03 4.06 -14.68
N LEU A 122 7.86 4.37 -14.09
CA LEU A 122 7.64 4.19 -12.66
C LEU A 122 7.74 2.72 -12.24
N SER A 123 7.20 1.79 -13.03
CA SER A 123 7.29 0.35 -12.76
C SER A 123 8.75 -0.12 -12.77
N ILE A 124 9.52 0.28 -13.77
CA ILE A 124 10.95 0.00 -13.87
C ILE A 124 11.70 0.58 -12.66
N GLY A 125 11.46 1.85 -12.33
CA GLY A 125 12.10 2.50 -11.17
C GLY A 125 11.82 1.80 -9.83
N ILE A 126 10.62 1.21 -9.67
CA ILE A 126 10.29 0.40 -8.50
C ILE A 126 10.99 -0.95 -8.55
N VAL A 127 11.04 -1.60 -9.71
CA VAL A 127 11.72 -2.90 -9.90
C VAL A 127 13.22 -2.79 -9.68
N LEU A 128 13.84 -1.71 -10.09
CA LEU A 128 15.27 -1.45 -9.90
C LEU A 128 15.61 -0.87 -8.51
N ASP A 129 14.63 -0.71 -7.60
CA ASP A 129 14.78 -0.09 -6.27
C ASP A 129 15.28 1.38 -6.28
N VAL A 130 15.27 2.04 -7.42
CA VAL A 130 15.55 3.48 -7.54
C VAL A 130 14.49 4.31 -6.80
N LEU A 131 13.27 3.76 -6.70
CA LEU A 131 12.15 4.34 -5.97
C LEU A 131 11.87 3.53 -4.69
N PRO A 132 12.60 3.75 -3.57
CA PRO A 132 12.37 3.02 -2.33
C PRO A 132 10.95 3.23 -1.83
N GLY A 133 10.35 2.17 -1.30
CA GLY A 133 9.01 2.20 -0.71
C GLY A 133 8.99 2.63 0.74
N PRO A 134 7.83 3.02 1.26
CA PRO A 134 7.66 3.20 2.68
C PRO A 134 7.88 1.89 3.43
N TYR A 135 8.32 1.98 4.67
CA TYR A 135 8.52 0.85 5.56
C TYR A 135 8.05 1.14 6.97
N LEU A 136 7.72 0.09 7.71
CA LEU A 136 7.45 0.09 9.14
C LEU A 136 8.48 -0.79 9.81
N GLN A 137 9.08 -0.34 10.89
CA GLN A 137 10.05 -1.09 11.65
C GLN A 137 9.73 -0.97 13.13
N PHE A 138 9.63 -2.13 13.79
CA PHE A 138 9.47 -2.19 15.22
C PHE A 138 10.86 -2.08 15.85
N GLU A 139 11.05 -1.08 16.70
CA GLU A 139 12.29 -0.84 17.45
C GLU A 139 12.02 -0.91 18.96
N PRO A 140 12.99 -1.17 19.81
CA PRO A 140 12.80 -1.16 21.26
C PRO A 140 12.23 0.15 21.78
N ALA A 141 12.58 1.28 21.14
CA ALA A 141 12.13 2.61 21.51
C ALA A 141 10.75 2.99 20.96
N GLY A 142 10.28 2.34 19.87
CA GLY A 142 9.03 2.73 19.24
C GLY A 142 8.79 2.07 17.88
N LEU A 143 7.78 2.58 17.17
CA LEU A 143 7.46 2.21 15.80
C LEU A 143 8.07 3.24 14.84
N ARG A 144 9.10 2.85 14.09
CA ARG A 144 9.69 3.70 13.06
C ARG A 144 8.89 3.61 11.77
N MET A 145 8.48 4.76 11.27
CA MET A 145 7.87 4.89 9.95
C MET A 145 8.86 5.55 8.98
N GLY A 146 9.24 4.81 7.95
CA GLY A 146 10.05 5.35 6.86
C GLY A 146 9.18 5.70 5.66
N GLN A 147 9.37 6.90 5.17
CA GLN A 147 8.85 7.39 3.90
C GLN A 147 10.01 7.51 2.91
N ARG A 148 9.71 7.78 1.64
CA ARG A 148 10.76 7.84 0.59
C ARG A 148 11.94 8.76 0.93
N ARG A 149 11.72 9.84 1.65
CA ARG A 149 12.72 10.91 1.88
C ARG A 149 12.92 11.26 3.34
N TYR A 150 12.19 10.64 4.25
CA TYR A 150 12.30 10.88 5.68
C TYR A 150 11.77 9.69 6.47
N SER A 151 12.19 9.58 7.69
CA SER A 151 11.64 8.64 8.66
C SER A 151 11.43 9.33 10.00
N PHE A 152 10.48 8.85 10.77
CA PHE A 152 10.23 9.31 12.14
C PHE A 152 9.86 8.12 13.01
N LEU A 153 10.12 8.24 14.29
CA LEU A 153 9.83 7.24 15.31
C LEU A 153 8.63 7.69 16.14
N ILE A 154 7.65 6.83 16.26
CA ILE A 154 6.56 6.97 17.22
C ILE A 154 6.99 6.18 18.46
N GLU A 155 7.47 6.88 19.48
CA GLU A 155 7.88 6.26 20.74
C GLU A 155 6.70 5.54 21.38
N TRP A 156 6.92 4.38 22.02
CA TRP A 156 5.84 3.62 22.64
C TRP A 156 5.10 4.42 23.71
N GLU A 157 5.84 5.20 24.51
CA GLU A 157 5.29 6.05 25.56
C GLU A 157 4.55 7.28 25.03
N ASN A 158 4.77 7.64 23.78
CA ASN A 158 4.10 8.76 23.14
C ASN A 158 2.79 8.34 22.43
N MET A 159 2.48 7.06 22.39
CA MET A 159 1.22 6.58 21.81
C MET A 159 0.05 6.77 22.77
N ALA A 160 -0.84 7.70 22.46
CA ALA A 160 -2.05 7.96 23.27
C ALA A 160 -3.14 6.94 22.98
N ARG A 161 -3.35 6.62 21.68
CA ARG A 161 -4.40 5.70 21.25
C ARG A 161 -4.00 5.01 19.97
N VAL A 162 -4.35 3.74 19.88
CA VAL A 162 -4.17 2.93 18.66
C VAL A 162 -5.49 2.24 18.33
N ALA A 163 -6.04 2.52 17.15
CA ALA A 163 -7.34 1.98 16.75
C ALA A 163 -7.29 1.43 15.32
N PRO A 164 -7.68 0.17 15.11
CA PRO A 164 -7.93 -0.35 13.78
C PRO A 164 -9.27 0.18 13.25
N VAL A 165 -9.25 0.78 12.06
CA VAL A 165 -10.44 1.36 11.41
C VAL A 165 -10.48 0.95 9.94
N GLU A 166 -11.66 0.61 9.43
CA GLU A 166 -11.90 0.43 8.01
C GLU A 166 -12.52 1.72 7.45
N MET A 167 -11.82 2.35 6.49
CA MET A 167 -12.29 3.55 5.81
C MET A 167 -12.13 3.37 4.29
N HIS A 168 -13.17 3.71 3.53
CA HIS A 168 -13.17 3.60 2.06
C HIS A 168 -12.70 2.23 1.54
N SER A 169 -13.15 1.16 2.20
CA SER A 169 -12.74 -0.23 1.89
C SER A 169 -11.24 -0.53 2.08
N HIS A 170 -10.54 0.30 2.83
CA HIS A 170 -9.15 0.10 3.20
C HIS A 170 -8.99 0.04 4.72
N ASP A 171 -8.19 -0.93 5.15
CA ASP A 171 -7.86 -1.08 6.57
C ASP A 171 -6.73 -0.14 6.95
N HIS A 172 -6.98 0.68 7.97
CA HIS A 172 -6.02 1.62 8.54
C HIS A 172 -5.81 1.34 10.01
N LEU A 173 -4.56 1.43 10.46
CA LEU A 173 -4.24 1.55 11.87
C LEU A 173 -4.03 3.03 12.16
N LEU A 174 -4.92 3.60 12.95
CA LEU A 174 -4.86 4.99 13.39
C LEU A 174 -4.08 5.07 14.69
N VAL A 175 -3.14 5.99 14.75
CA VAL A 175 -2.31 6.27 15.93
C VAL A 175 -2.46 7.73 16.29
N GLU A 176 -2.89 7.99 17.52
CA GLU A 176 -2.88 9.31 18.14
C GLU A 176 -1.68 9.38 19.09
N VAL A 177 -1.01 10.52 19.14
CA VAL A 177 0.16 10.72 20.02
C VAL A 177 -0.13 11.76 21.09
N HIS A 178 0.52 11.62 22.25
CA HIS A 178 0.41 12.58 23.34
C HIS A 178 1.07 13.92 22.97
N ASP A 179 2.23 13.84 22.32
CA ASP A 179 3.08 14.99 22.01
C ASP A 179 3.62 14.90 20.57
N ILE A 180 3.23 15.88 19.74
CA ILE A 180 3.66 15.95 18.33
C ILE A 180 5.09 16.42 18.21
N ASP A 181 5.58 17.25 19.15
CA ASP A 181 6.94 17.77 19.10
C ASP A 181 7.97 16.65 19.30
N ARG A 182 7.64 15.63 20.08
CA ARG A 182 8.43 14.39 20.15
C ARG A 182 8.54 13.67 18.82
N LEU A 183 7.45 13.61 18.04
CA LEU A 183 7.48 13.06 16.67
C LEU A 183 8.43 13.87 15.78
N HIS A 184 8.41 15.20 15.89
CA HIS A 184 9.32 16.06 15.14
C HIS A 184 10.79 15.89 15.58
N ALA A 185 11.04 15.67 16.87
CA ALA A 185 12.40 15.45 17.40
C ALA A 185 13.08 14.18 16.87
N THR A 186 12.29 13.14 16.53
CA THR A 186 12.81 11.87 15.97
C THR A 186 12.95 11.85 14.47
N LEU A 187 12.68 12.95 13.79
CA LEU A 187 12.65 13.05 12.34
C LEU A 187 14.05 12.99 11.73
N HIS A 188 14.22 12.13 10.72
CA HIS A 188 15.47 11.98 9.97
C HIS A 188 15.22 11.97 8.45
N PRO A 189 15.96 12.70 7.62
CA PRO A 189 16.88 13.80 7.92
C PRO A 189 16.16 15.15 7.99
N GLY A 190 16.49 15.94 9.04
CA GLY A 190 16.44 17.37 9.21
C GLY A 190 15.22 18.21 8.76
N PRO A 191 15.39 19.54 8.67
CA PRO A 191 14.27 20.52 8.66
C PRO A 191 13.34 20.45 7.43
N VAL A 192 13.80 20.04 6.25
CA VAL A 192 12.94 19.88 5.06
C VAL A 192 11.89 18.77 5.24
N ALA A 193 12.16 17.82 6.12
CA ALA A 193 11.24 16.75 6.47
C ALA A 193 10.16 17.23 7.46
N SER A 194 10.42 18.26 8.28
CA SER A 194 9.49 18.81 9.26
C SER A 194 8.20 19.32 8.61
N ASP A 195 8.28 20.12 7.56
CA ASP A 195 7.11 20.62 6.85
C ASP A 195 6.27 19.49 6.24
N ARG A 196 6.94 18.44 5.77
CA ARG A 196 6.26 17.27 5.21
C ARG A 196 5.54 16.46 6.28
N LEU A 197 6.18 16.28 7.44
CA LEU A 197 5.55 15.60 8.57
C LEU A 197 4.37 16.43 9.09
N ALA A 198 4.52 17.74 9.26
CA ALA A 198 3.42 18.62 9.64
C ALA A 198 2.25 18.58 8.67
N LYS A 199 2.53 18.55 7.35
CA LYS A 199 1.51 18.39 6.30
C LYS A 199 0.84 17.02 6.39
N LEU A 200 1.60 15.95 6.63
CA LEU A 200 1.07 14.60 6.79
C LEU A 200 0.12 14.52 7.99
N ILE A 201 0.54 15.02 9.15
CA ILE A 201 -0.27 15.06 10.38
C ILE A 201 -1.55 15.86 10.15
N ARG A 202 -1.45 17.04 9.57
CA ARG A 202 -2.63 17.87 9.25
C ARG A 202 -3.60 17.15 8.33
N SER A 203 -3.09 16.52 7.28
CA SER A 203 -3.90 15.73 6.35
C SER A 203 -4.56 14.55 7.05
N ASN A 204 -3.81 13.81 7.88
CA ASN A 204 -4.36 12.66 8.61
C ASN A 204 -5.46 13.10 9.59
N ARG A 205 -5.27 14.20 10.32
CA ARG A 205 -6.29 14.75 11.22
C ARG A 205 -7.57 15.13 10.48
N THR A 206 -7.43 15.74 9.29
CA THR A 206 -8.57 16.14 8.47
C THR A 206 -9.35 14.94 7.95
N TRP A 207 -8.64 13.90 7.46
CA TRP A 207 -9.27 12.76 6.80
C TRP A 207 -9.60 11.59 7.72
N PHE A 208 -8.82 11.39 8.76
CA PHE A 208 -8.89 10.20 9.60
C PHE A 208 -9.16 10.51 11.08
N GLY A 209 -9.06 11.79 11.49
CA GLY A 209 -9.22 12.18 12.89
C GLY A 209 -8.07 11.71 13.80
N ALA A 210 -6.91 11.36 13.25
CA ALA A 210 -5.76 10.87 13.99
C ALA A 210 -4.46 11.50 13.46
N ASP A 211 -3.38 11.44 14.24
CA ASP A 211 -2.10 12.07 13.87
C ASP A 211 -1.38 11.26 12.79
N VAL A 212 -1.42 9.93 12.91
CA VAL A 212 -0.77 9.01 11.97
C VAL A 212 -1.76 7.95 11.52
N ALA A 213 -1.91 7.79 10.21
CA ALA A 213 -2.73 6.75 9.59
C ALA A 213 -1.82 5.79 8.81
N ILE A 214 -1.83 4.52 9.19
CA ILE A 214 -1.02 3.46 8.59
C ILE A 214 -1.93 2.58 7.75
N MET A 215 -1.85 2.69 6.43
CA MET A 215 -2.58 1.80 5.51
C MET A 215 -1.91 0.41 5.49
N THR A 216 -2.47 -0.55 6.21
CA THR A 216 -1.87 -1.87 6.44
C THR A 216 -1.76 -2.70 5.17
N MET A 217 -2.66 -2.48 4.21
CA MET A 217 -2.66 -3.16 2.92
C MET A 217 -1.37 -2.90 2.11
N GLN A 218 -0.71 -1.75 2.29
CA GLN A 218 0.57 -1.45 1.63
C GLN A 218 1.67 -2.40 2.08
N TYR A 219 1.67 -2.78 3.35
CA TYR A 219 2.67 -3.67 3.96
C TYR A 219 2.27 -5.14 3.86
N GLY A 220 1.06 -5.42 3.39
CA GLY A 220 0.54 -6.79 3.24
C GLY A 220 0.31 -7.48 4.57
N THR A 221 0.02 -6.71 5.61
CA THR A 221 -0.33 -7.20 6.94
C THR A 221 -1.81 -6.92 7.24
N ASP A 222 -2.39 -7.70 8.12
CA ASP A 222 -3.73 -7.47 8.64
C ASP A 222 -3.72 -6.37 9.70
N VAL A 223 -4.74 -5.51 9.69
CA VAL A 223 -4.82 -4.37 10.62
C VAL A 223 -4.97 -4.80 12.07
N ALA A 224 -5.73 -5.88 12.32
CA ALA A 224 -5.91 -6.38 13.67
C ALA A 224 -4.63 -7.02 14.21
N LEU A 225 -3.85 -7.67 13.32
CA LEU A 225 -2.55 -8.23 13.66
C LEU A 225 -1.56 -7.13 14.00
N LEU A 226 -1.46 -6.09 13.15
CA LEU A 226 -0.59 -4.96 13.39
C LEU A 226 -0.98 -4.20 14.67
N GLY A 227 -2.29 -3.98 14.87
CA GLY A 227 -2.82 -3.32 16.07
C GLY A 227 -2.49 -4.08 17.36
N ARG A 228 -2.64 -5.42 17.36
CA ARG A 228 -2.25 -6.25 18.50
C ARG A 228 -0.76 -6.21 18.78
N ALA A 229 0.09 -6.21 17.75
CA ALA A 229 1.52 -6.10 17.91
C ALA A 229 1.92 -4.74 18.52
N VAL A 230 1.36 -3.65 17.99
CA VAL A 230 1.59 -2.29 18.54
C VAL A 230 1.11 -2.21 19.99
N ALA A 231 -0.11 -2.68 20.29
CA ALA A 231 -0.64 -2.69 21.65
C ALA A 231 0.21 -3.51 22.62
N ARG A 232 0.77 -4.66 22.17
CA ARG A 232 1.68 -5.48 22.99
C ARG A 232 2.92 -4.71 23.41
N TYR A 233 3.61 -4.05 22.48
CA TYR A 233 4.86 -3.36 22.78
C TYR A 233 4.64 -2.00 23.45
N ALA A 234 3.55 -1.30 23.15
CA ALA A 234 3.18 -0.08 23.85
C ALA A 234 2.80 -0.37 25.31
N GLY A 235 1.96 -1.40 25.55
CA GLY A 235 1.47 -1.74 26.88
C GLY A 235 2.43 -2.57 27.73
N ASN A 236 3.48 -3.18 27.15
CA ASN A 236 4.33 -4.15 27.85
C ASN A 236 5.83 -3.88 27.59
N PRO A 237 6.47 -2.99 28.35
CA PRO A 237 7.89 -2.65 28.16
C PRO A 237 8.82 -3.86 28.21
N GLY A 238 8.51 -4.88 29.02
CA GLY A 238 9.29 -6.10 29.13
C GLY A 238 9.39 -6.94 27.84
N CYS A 239 8.44 -6.76 26.92
CA CYS A 239 8.46 -7.46 25.63
C CYS A 239 9.37 -6.77 24.59
N ARG A 240 9.83 -5.54 24.84
CA ARG A 240 10.60 -4.74 23.86
C ARG A 240 12.00 -5.31 23.61
N GLY A 241 12.58 -6.07 24.55
CA GLY A 241 13.82 -6.80 24.33
C GLY A 241 13.75 -7.82 23.17
N GLU A 242 12.56 -8.29 22.80
CA GLU A 242 12.37 -9.16 21.63
C GLU A 242 12.67 -8.44 20.31
N LEU A 243 12.65 -7.10 20.32
CA LEU A 243 12.88 -6.24 19.15
C LEU A 243 14.35 -5.86 18.97
N GLU A 244 15.22 -6.23 19.90
CA GLU A 244 16.63 -6.00 19.75
C GLU A 244 17.20 -6.87 18.62
N PRO A 245 18.12 -6.32 17.79
CA PRO A 245 18.80 -7.11 16.80
C PRO A 245 19.56 -8.22 17.52
N ARG A 246 19.19 -9.47 17.27
CA ARG A 246 20.04 -10.58 17.72
C ARG A 246 21.38 -10.42 17.04
N CYS A 247 22.41 -10.10 17.81
CA CYS A 247 23.78 -10.29 17.36
C CYS A 247 23.94 -11.79 17.06
N GLU A 248 23.77 -12.17 15.78
CA GLU A 248 24.20 -13.49 15.33
C GLU A 248 25.69 -13.53 15.61
N SER A 249 26.06 -14.28 16.66
CA SER A 249 27.46 -14.59 16.93
C SER A 249 28.07 -15.20 15.66
N PRO A 250 29.15 -14.62 15.10
CA PRO A 250 29.77 -15.13 13.88
C PRO A 250 30.49 -16.49 14.06
N HIS A 251 30.13 -17.23 15.08
CA HIS A 251 30.77 -18.51 15.44
C HIS A 251 29.78 -19.67 15.42
N ALA A 252 29.36 -20.14 14.24
CA ALA A 252 28.86 -21.50 14.05
C ALA A 252 29.08 -22.03 12.63
N THR A 253 30.05 -21.55 11.87
CA THR A 253 30.58 -22.32 10.74
C THR A 253 31.84 -23.07 11.19
N GLY A 254 31.66 -23.91 12.22
CA GLY A 254 32.60 -24.96 12.59
C GLY A 254 32.39 -26.15 11.66
N ARG A 255 33.29 -26.26 10.70
CA ARG A 255 33.80 -27.50 10.08
C ARG A 255 33.11 -28.80 10.54
N LYS A 256 32.46 -29.48 9.61
CA LYS A 256 32.78 -30.92 9.41
C LYS A 256 32.64 -31.23 7.93
#